data_2f7662b86945f4543c0f2555aa1e2743
#
_entry.id   2f7662b86945f4543c0f2555aa1e2743
#
_cell.length_a   1.000
_cell.length_b   1.000
_cell.length_c   1.000
_cell.angle_alpha   90.00
_cell.angle_beta   90.00
_cell.angle_gamma   90.00
#
_symmetry.space_group_name_H-M   'P 1'
#
loop_
_entity.id
_entity.type
_entity.pdbx_description
1 polymer ?
#
loop_
_entity_poly.entity_id
_entity_poly.type
_entity_poly.pdbx_seq_one_letter_code
_entity_poly.pdbx_strand_id
1 'polypeptide(L)'
;YELASALSQKQFPKALAIINSLFSTDFYAPLMISAFFRHYWALFRIRRFAEANPQVVKTFLSSRGYKDPAVDGAAYEIGLASGLLQEGEQRKIYPVIIASGIVQAARKFSDEELKTVLRWLLEFDAGVKTGKIEATEHEVQLFCFRIARVSELIRSGTDI
;
A
#
# COMPACT_ATOMS: atom_id res chain seq x y z
N TYR A 1 -0.53 -9.47 -0.67
CA TYR A 1 -1.12 -8.20 -1.18
C TYR A 1 -2.46 -7.84 -0.52
N GLU A 2 -3.33 -8.80 -0.20
CA GLU A 2 -4.66 -8.52 0.37
C GLU A 2 -4.60 -7.80 1.71
N LEU A 3 -3.69 -8.19 2.60
CA LEU A 3 -3.51 -7.56 3.91
C LEU A 3 -3.09 -6.09 3.78
N ALA A 4 -2.08 -5.80 2.95
CA ALA A 4 -1.63 -4.44 2.71
C ALA A 4 -2.73 -3.57 2.06
N SER A 5 -3.50 -4.15 1.13
CA SER A 5 -4.66 -3.49 0.52
C SER A 5 -5.75 -3.20 1.55
N ALA A 6 -6.10 -4.15 2.42
CA ALA A 6 -7.09 -3.96 3.47
C ALA A 6 -6.68 -2.83 4.43
N LEU A 7 -5.42 -2.79 4.85
CA LEU A 7 -4.90 -1.72 5.72
C LEU A 7 -4.92 -0.35 5.04
N SER A 8 -4.45 -0.26 3.79
CA SER A 8 -4.45 1.00 3.06
C SER A 8 -5.85 1.54 2.74
N GLN A 9 -6.85 0.65 2.70
CA GLN A 9 -8.26 1.02 2.59
C GLN A 9 -8.93 1.29 3.93
N LYS A 10 -8.19 1.18 5.05
CA LYS A 10 -8.68 1.34 6.43
C LYS A 10 -9.73 0.29 6.83
N GLN A 11 -9.63 -0.92 6.27
CA GLN A 11 -10.51 -2.07 6.56
C GLN A 11 -9.87 -2.94 7.65
N PHE A 12 -9.70 -2.40 8.86
CA PHE A 12 -8.98 -3.06 9.94
C PHE A 12 -9.58 -4.43 10.35
N PRO A 13 -10.91 -4.63 10.47
CA PRO A 13 -11.48 -5.95 10.75
C PRO A 13 -11.09 -7.01 9.72
N LYS A 14 -11.08 -6.63 8.43
CA LYS A 14 -10.62 -7.52 7.35
C LYS A 14 -9.13 -7.83 7.47
N ALA A 15 -8.32 -6.84 7.81
CA ALA A 15 -6.89 -7.03 8.02
C ALA A 15 -6.62 -8.01 9.16
N LEU A 16 -7.32 -7.91 10.29
CA LEU A 16 -7.20 -8.85 11.41
C LEU A 16 -7.58 -10.28 11.00
N ALA A 17 -8.69 -10.47 10.29
CA ALA A 17 -9.10 -11.79 9.81
C ALA A 17 -8.02 -12.42 8.91
N ILE A 18 -7.37 -11.62 8.04
CA ILE A 18 -6.28 -12.10 7.20
C ILE A 18 -5.06 -12.47 8.05
N ILE A 19 -4.68 -11.67 9.05
CA ILE A 19 -3.56 -11.97 9.96
C ILE A 19 -3.80 -13.30 10.68
N ASN A 20 -4.97 -13.47 11.30
CA ASN A 20 -5.32 -14.70 12.01
C ASN A 20 -5.23 -15.93 11.08
N SER A 21 -5.70 -15.79 9.83
CA SER A 21 -5.59 -16.85 8.82
C SER A 21 -4.15 -17.15 8.43
N LEU A 22 -3.29 -16.14 8.32
CA LEU A 22 -1.88 -16.32 8.00
C LEU A 22 -1.14 -17.06 9.11
N PHE A 23 -1.35 -16.66 10.37
CA PHE A 23 -0.70 -17.28 11.52
C PHE A 23 -1.26 -18.67 11.90
N SER A 24 -2.39 -19.09 11.34
CA SER A 24 -2.86 -20.48 11.41
C SER A 24 -2.11 -21.42 10.46
N THR A 25 -1.25 -20.89 9.62
CA THR A 25 -0.35 -21.64 8.72
C THR A 25 1.09 -21.31 9.04
N ASP A 26 2.05 -22.07 8.50
CA ASP A 26 3.50 -21.78 8.66
C ASP A 26 3.88 -20.49 7.90
N PHE A 27 3.46 -19.36 8.43
CA PHE A 27 3.63 -18.06 7.82
C PHE A 27 4.99 -17.44 8.16
N TYR A 28 5.71 -16.97 7.13
CA TYR A 28 6.99 -16.31 7.28
C TYR A 28 6.82 -14.78 7.25
N ALA A 29 6.79 -14.15 8.42
CA ALA A 29 6.54 -12.72 8.61
C ALA A 29 7.41 -11.77 7.76
N PRO A 30 8.71 -12.02 7.49
CA PRO A 30 9.52 -11.16 6.61
C PRO A 30 8.98 -11.01 5.20
N LEU A 31 8.28 -12.00 4.65
CA LEU A 31 7.63 -11.87 3.34
C LEU A 31 6.48 -10.84 3.37
N MET A 32 5.76 -10.77 4.48
CA MET A 32 4.71 -9.77 4.70
C MET A 32 5.31 -8.36 4.72
N ILE A 33 6.40 -8.14 5.44
CA ILE A 33 7.05 -6.83 5.55
C ILE A 33 7.47 -6.35 4.16
N SER A 34 8.09 -7.21 3.36
CA SER A 34 8.49 -6.91 1.99
C SER A 34 7.29 -6.57 1.09
N ALA A 35 6.16 -7.28 1.27
CA ALA A 35 4.93 -7.00 0.53
C ALA A 35 4.31 -5.66 0.94
N PHE A 36 4.33 -5.33 2.24
CA PHE A 36 3.87 -4.04 2.75
C PHE A 36 4.73 -2.90 2.22
N PHE A 37 6.05 -3.03 2.28
CA PHE A 37 6.97 -2.02 1.77
C PHE A 37 6.68 -1.71 0.30
N ARG A 38 6.58 -2.74 -0.55
CA ARG A 38 6.25 -2.55 -1.98
C ARG A 38 4.90 -1.87 -2.18
N HIS A 39 3.89 -2.23 -1.39
CA HIS A 39 2.56 -1.64 -1.49
C HIS A 39 2.57 -0.16 -1.08
N TYR A 40 3.10 0.17 0.11
CA TYR A 40 3.14 1.56 0.59
C TYR A 40 4.08 2.44 -0.22
N TRP A 41 5.17 1.88 -0.75
CA TRP A 41 6.04 2.57 -1.70
C TRP A 41 5.31 2.90 -3.01
N ALA A 42 4.50 1.97 -3.54
CA ALA A 42 3.66 2.23 -4.70
C ALA A 42 2.62 3.32 -4.41
N LEU A 43 1.96 3.31 -3.24
CA LEU A 43 1.04 4.38 -2.81
C LEU A 43 1.73 5.74 -2.79
N PHE A 44 2.93 5.82 -2.21
CA PHE A 44 3.71 7.05 -2.15
C PHE A 44 4.05 7.57 -3.55
N ARG A 45 4.51 6.70 -4.45
CA ARG A 45 4.81 7.06 -5.84
C ARG A 45 3.57 7.52 -6.60
N ILE A 46 2.44 6.82 -6.46
CA ILE A 46 1.16 7.22 -7.09
C ILE A 46 0.72 8.59 -6.58
N ARG A 47 0.82 8.83 -5.28
CA ARG A 47 0.44 10.12 -4.71
C ARG A 47 1.27 11.25 -5.32
N ARG A 48 2.61 11.11 -5.35
CA ARG A 48 3.51 12.11 -5.95
C ARG A 48 3.23 12.31 -7.45
N PHE A 49 2.97 11.21 -8.16
CA PHE A 49 2.59 11.26 -9.56
C PHE A 49 1.26 12.01 -9.76
N ALA A 50 0.27 11.77 -8.91
CA ALA A 50 -1.04 12.41 -8.98
C ALA A 50 -0.97 13.93 -8.74
N GLU A 51 -0.08 14.39 -7.87
CA GLU A 51 0.18 15.82 -7.64
C GLU A 51 0.80 16.49 -8.87
N ALA A 52 1.72 15.80 -9.55
CA ALA A 52 2.37 16.30 -10.76
C ALA A 52 1.50 16.15 -12.02
N ASN A 53 0.62 15.16 -12.07
CA ASN A 53 -0.17 14.78 -13.24
C ASN A 53 -1.67 14.62 -12.92
N PRO A 54 -2.36 15.67 -12.41
CA PRO A 54 -3.73 15.55 -11.93
C PRO A 54 -4.73 15.16 -13.04
N GLN A 55 -4.46 15.52 -14.29
CA GLN A 55 -5.35 15.19 -15.42
C GLN A 55 -5.30 13.69 -15.75
N VAL A 56 -4.13 13.06 -15.71
CA VAL A 56 -3.97 11.61 -15.92
C VAL A 56 -4.79 10.83 -14.90
N VAL A 57 -4.66 11.19 -13.63
CA VAL A 57 -5.42 10.54 -12.55
C VAL A 57 -6.92 10.81 -12.67
N LYS A 58 -7.32 12.02 -13.06
CA LYS A 58 -8.73 12.36 -13.33
C LYS A 58 -9.31 11.52 -14.47
N THR A 59 -8.59 11.39 -15.59
CA THR A 59 -8.98 10.53 -16.72
C THR A 59 -9.16 9.09 -16.26
N PHE A 60 -8.20 8.55 -15.52
CA PHE A 60 -8.30 7.20 -14.98
C PHE A 60 -9.52 7.00 -14.08
N LEU A 61 -9.80 7.94 -13.15
CA LEU A 61 -10.89 7.83 -12.17
C LEU A 61 -12.27 8.12 -12.74
N SER A 62 -12.36 8.91 -13.83
CA SER A 62 -13.64 9.23 -14.48
C SER A 62 -14.14 8.15 -15.43
N SER A 63 -13.32 7.14 -15.69
CA SER A 63 -13.64 6.09 -16.65
C SER A 63 -14.75 5.17 -16.15
N ARG A 64 -15.66 4.84 -17.08
CA ARG A 64 -16.69 3.83 -16.87
C ARG A 64 -16.30 2.43 -17.39
N GLY A 65 -15.05 2.25 -17.86
CA GLY A 65 -14.58 0.96 -18.36
C GLY A 65 -13.25 1.04 -19.12
N TYR A 66 -12.60 -0.10 -19.24
CA TYR A 66 -11.25 -0.28 -19.81
C TYR A 66 -11.17 -0.25 -21.34
N LYS A 67 -12.28 0.05 -22.04
CA LYS A 67 -12.31 0.10 -23.52
C LYS A 67 -11.93 1.47 -24.09
N ASP A 68 -11.69 2.46 -23.22
CA ASP A 68 -11.27 3.79 -23.63
C ASP A 68 -9.74 3.86 -23.73
N PRO A 69 -9.17 4.11 -24.92
CA PRO A 69 -7.72 4.22 -25.10
C PRO A 69 -7.05 5.27 -24.18
N ALA A 70 -7.75 6.36 -23.87
CA ALA A 70 -7.24 7.38 -22.95
C ALA A 70 -7.08 6.84 -21.53
N VAL A 71 -7.96 5.93 -21.12
CA VAL A 71 -7.90 5.26 -19.81
C VAL A 71 -6.80 4.22 -19.78
N ASP A 72 -6.61 3.47 -20.84
CA ASP A 72 -5.48 2.52 -20.93
C ASP A 72 -4.14 3.27 -20.89
N GLY A 73 -4.01 4.42 -21.56
CA GLY A 73 -2.84 5.29 -21.47
C GLY A 73 -2.61 5.81 -20.05
N ALA A 74 -3.63 6.34 -19.40
CA ALA A 74 -3.55 6.80 -18.02
C ALA A 74 -3.19 5.67 -17.04
N ALA A 75 -3.76 4.46 -17.23
CA ALA A 75 -3.42 3.28 -16.44
C ALA A 75 -1.95 2.85 -16.64
N TYR A 76 -1.44 2.94 -17.86
CA TYR A 76 -0.05 2.64 -18.17
C TYR A 76 0.90 3.60 -17.46
N GLU A 77 0.66 4.91 -17.52
CA GLU A 77 1.45 5.92 -16.82
C GLU A 77 1.44 5.72 -15.29
N ILE A 78 0.26 5.45 -14.71
CA ILE A 78 0.13 5.11 -13.29
C ILE A 78 0.88 3.83 -12.96
N GLY A 79 0.81 2.82 -13.81
CA GLY A 79 1.52 1.55 -13.66
C GLY A 79 3.03 1.73 -13.61
N LEU A 80 3.59 2.53 -14.52
CA LEU A 80 5.02 2.89 -14.53
C LEU A 80 5.38 3.71 -13.28
N ALA A 81 4.61 4.74 -12.98
CA ALA A 81 4.84 5.60 -11.83
C ALA A 81 4.85 4.81 -10.52
N SER A 82 3.93 3.87 -10.35
CA SER A 82 3.83 3.04 -9.14
C SER A 82 4.90 1.95 -9.03
N GLY A 83 5.55 1.60 -10.13
CA GLY A 83 6.43 0.43 -10.23
C GLY A 83 5.70 -0.91 -10.33
N LEU A 84 4.39 -0.89 -10.59
CA LEU A 84 3.61 -2.09 -10.91
C LEU A 84 3.83 -2.57 -12.35
N LEU A 85 4.38 -1.70 -13.19
CA LEU A 85 4.73 -1.95 -14.57
C LEU A 85 6.18 -1.50 -14.80
N GLN A 86 6.92 -2.25 -15.63
CA GLN A 86 8.25 -1.86 -16.11
C GLN A 86 8.15 -1.26 -17.50
N GLU A 87 9.10 -0.39 -17.84
CA GLU A 87 9.18 0.20 -19.18
C GLU A 87 9.35 -0.90 -20.24
N GLY A 88 8.57 -0.82 -21.32
CA GLY A 88 8.53 -1.84 -22.37
C GLY A 88 7.62 -3.06 -22.10
N GLU A 89 7.05 -3.18 -20.92
CA GLU A 89 6.07 -4.22 -20.60
C GLU A 89 4.73 -3.96 -21.29
N GLN A 90 4.21 -4.93 -22.03
CA GLN A 90 2.98 -4.80 -22.85
C GLN A 90 1.73 -5.37 -22.16
N ARG A 91 1.80 -5.72 -20.87
CA ARG A 91 0.62 -6.27 -20.18
C ARG A 91 -0.43 -5.18 -19.90
N LYS A 92 -1.71 -5.58 -19.95
CA LYS A 92 -2.80 -4.70 -19.55
C LYS A 92 -2.78 -4.49 -18.03
N ILE A 93 -2.37 -3.31 -17.60
CA ILE A 93 -2.24 -2.97 -16.18
C ILE A 93 -3.53 -2.43 -15.56
N TYR A 94 -4.45 -1.91 -16.38
CA TYR A 94 -5.71 -1.33 -15.91
C TYR A 94 -6.50 -2.25 -14.96
N PRO A 95 -6.74 -3.55 -15.28
CA PRO A 95 -7.46 -4.43 -14.36
C PRO A 95 -6.76 -4.61 -13.02
N VAL A 96 -5.42 -4.62 -13.01
CA VAL A 96 -4.62 -4.77 -11.79
C VAL A 96 -4.74 -3.54 -10.90
N ILE A 97 -4.65 -2.34 -11.49
CA ILE A 97 -4.76 -1.07 -10.75
C ILE A 97 -6.18 -0.90 -10.19
N ILE A 98 -7.22 -1.22 -10.97
CA ILE A 98 -8.61 -1.15 -10.50
C ILE A 98 -8.88 -2.17 -9.39
N ALA A 99 -8.52 -3.43 -9.58
CA ALA A 99 -8.75 -4.49 -8.60
C ALA A 99 -8.03 -4.23 -7.27
N SER A 100 -6.85 -3.62 -7.32
CA SER A 100 -6.09 -3.27 -6.11
C SER A 100 -6.63 -2.06 -5.36
N GLY A 101 -7.44 -1.21 -6.03
CA GLY A 101 -7.90 0.06 -5.46
C GLY A 101 -6.76 1.02 -5.05
N ILE A 102 -5.56 0.83 -5.60
CA ILE A 102 -4.34 1.48 -5.14
C ILE A 102 -4.36 3.00 -5.36
N VAL A 103 -4.99 3.47 -6.43
CA VAL A 103 -5.12 4.91 -6.73
C VAL A 103 -6.02 5.59 -5.71
N GLN A 104 -7.15 4.97 -5.36
CA GLN A 104 -8.06 5.48 -4.35
C GLN A 104 -7.42 5.44 -2.95
N ALA A 105 -6.68 4.36 -2.65
CA ALA A 105 -5.93 4.24 -1.41
C ALA A 105 -4.87 5.34 -1.28
N ALA A 106 -4.07 5.60 -2.32
CA ALA A 106 -3.04 6.63 -2.32
C ALA A 106 -3.59 8.03 -1.99
N ARG A 107 -4.83 8.33 -2.38
CA ARG A 107 -5.48 9.62 -2.10
C ARG A 107 -5.94 9.78 -0.65
N LYS A 108 -6.04 8.70 0.12
CA LYS A 108 -6.46 8.72 1.52
C LYS A 108 -5.33 9.06 2.49
N PHE A 109 -4.09 9.06 2.01
CA PHE A 109 -2.91 9.35 2.81
C PHE A 109 -2.29 10.69 2.42
N SER A 110 -1.72 11.39 3.39
CA SER A 110 -0.78 12.49 3.14
C SER A 110 0.61 11.94 2.83
N ASP A 111 1.49 12.79 2.30
CA ASP A 111 2.91 12.47 2.12
C ASP A 111 3.58 12.09 3.43
N GLU A 112 3.26 12.81 4.50
CA GLU A 112 3.79 12.58 5.83
C GLU A 112 3.36 11.23 6.39
N GLU A 113 2.08 10.87 6.24
CA GLU A 113 1.57 9.56 6.66
C GLU A 113 2.28 8.41 5.92
N LEU A 114 2.46 8.52 4.60
CA LEU A 114 3.13 7.49 3.83
C LEU A 114 4.62 7.38 4.18
N LYS A 115 5.31 8.50 4.37
CA LYS A 115 6.71 8.49 4.84
C LYS A 115 6.84 7.88 6.23
N THR A 116 5.91 8.17 7.13
CA THR A 116 5.87 7.62 8.47
C THR A 116 5.66 6.10 8.45
N VAL A 117 4.69 5.61 7.65
CA VAL A 117 4.47 4.16 7.49
C VAL A 117 5.70 3.48 6.90
N LEU A 118 6.34 4.06 5.88
CA LEU A 118 7.55 3.50 5.27
C LEU A 118 8.71 3.45 6.27
N ARG A 119 8.88 4.47 7.12
CA ARG A 119 9.87 4.48 8.21
C ARG A 119 9.58 3.35 9.21
N TRP A 120 8.35 3.22 9.68
CA TRP A 120 7.97 2.15 10.60
C TRP A 120 8.19 0.75 10.02
N LEU A 121 7.94 0.57 8.72
CA LEU A 121 8.24 -0.69 8.03
C LEU A 121 9.73 -1.02 8.03
N LEU A 122 10.59 -0.03 7.80
CA LEU A 122 12.04 -0.21 7.86
C LEU A 122 12.52 -0.53 9.28
N GLU A 123 11.97 0.14 10.29
CA GLU A 123 12.27 -0.09 11.71
C GLU A 123 11.84 -1.50 12.14
N PHE A 124 10.63 -1.92 11.76
CA PHE A 124 10.12 -3.24 12.05
C PHE A 124 10.93 -4.34 11.36
N ASP A 125 11.25 -4.17 10.07
CA ASP A 125 12.12 -5.09 9.33
C ASP A 125 13.51 -5.24 9.97
N ALA A 126 14.13 -4.13 10.33
CA ALA A 126 15.42 -4.12 11.02
C ALA A 126 15.33 -4.80 12.40
N GLY A 127 14.26 -4.54 13.15
CA GLY A 127 14.00 -5.17 14.44
C GLY A 127 13.88 -6.68 14.35
N VAL A 128 13.12 -7.17 13.37
CA VAL A 128 12.96 -8.62 13.12
C VAL A 128 14.28 -9.26 12.68
N LYS A 129 15.01 -8.64 11.75
CA LYS A 129 16.29 -9.17 11.24
C LYS A 129 17.40 -9.19 12.29
N THR A 130 17.37 -8.29 13.26
CA THR A 130 18.35 -8.23 14.35
C THR A 130 17.92 -9.01 15.59
N GLY A 131 16.75 -9.66 15.57
CA GLY A 131 16.20 -10.39 16.70
C GLY A 131 15.72 -9.50 17.86
N LYS A 132 15.62 -8.19 17.67
CA LYS A 132 15.06 -7.25 18.66
C LYS A 132 13.55 -7.32 18.74
N ILE A 133 12.91 -7.72 17.66
CA ILE A 133 11.46 -7.93 17.55
C ILE A 133 11.23 -9.37 17.13
N GLU A 134 10.45 -10.10 17.90
CA GLU A 134 9.93 -11.39 17.49
C GLU A 134 8.64 -11.15 16.73
N ALA A 135 8.60 -11.57 15.45
CA ALA A 135 7.44 -11.33 14.58
C ALA A 135 6.28 -12.29 14.91
N THR A 136 5.81 -12.27 16.15
CA THR A 136 4.63 -13.01 16.62
C THR A 136 3.36 -12.45 16.01
N GLU A 137 2.26 -13.21 16.07
CA GLU A 137 0.94 -12.75 15.65
C GLU A 137 0.57 -11.44 16.34
N HIS A 138 0.78 -11.36 17.65
CA HIS A 138 0.49 -10.18 18.46
C HIS A 138 1.28 -8.95 17.99
N GLU A 139 2.58 -9.06 17.78
CA GLU A 139 3.43 -7.97 17.30
C GLU A 139 3.01 -7.50 15.90
N VAL A 140 2.67 -8.43 15.01
CA VAL A 140 2.16 -8.09 13.67
C VAL A 140 0.80 -7.39 13.76
N GLN A 141 -0.11 -7.83 14.64
CA GLN A 141 -1.39 -7.16 14.86
C GLN A 141 -1.20 -5.73 15.38
N LEU A 142 -0.32 -5.53 16.37
CA LEU A 142 0.02 -4.19 16.89
C LEU A 142 0.61 -3.30 15.81
N PHE A 143 1.52 -3.82 15.02
CA PHE A 143 2.12 -3.09 13.90
C PHE A 143 1.07 -2.68 12.85
N CYS A 144 0.17 -3.58 12.47
CA CYS A 144 -0.93 -3.29 11.55
C CYS A 144 -1.92 -2.28 12.13
N PHE A 145 -2.20 -2.34 13.43
CA PHE A 145 -3.03 -1.36 14.13
C PHE A 145 -2.39 0.04 14.12
N ARG A 146 -1.08 0.11 14.34
CA ARG A 146 -0.31 1.36 14.23
C ARG A 146 -0.43 1.98 12.84
N ILE A 147 -0.28 1.18 11.79
CA ILE A 147 -0.46 1.64 10.39
C ILE A 147 -1.90 2.14 10.16
N ALA A 148 -2.91 1.41 10.63
CA ALA A 148 -4.32 1.79 10.45
C ALA A 148 -4.64 3.15 11.09
N ARG A 149 -3.95 3.52 12.15
CA ARG A 149 -4.15 4.76 12.92
C ARG A 149 -3.10 5.84 12.65
N VAL A 150 -2.30 5.74 11.61
CA VAL A 150 -1.21 6.67 11.31
C VAL A 150 -1.66 8.14 11.32
N SER A 151 -2.83 8.45 10.76
CA SER A 151 -3.39 9.80 10.74
C SER A 151 -3.68 10.37 12.15
N GLU A 152 -4.10 9.51 13.07
CA GLU A 152 -4.41 9.90 14.45
C GLU A 152 -3.12 10.10 15.25
N LEU A 153 -2.16 9.18 15.08
CA LEU A 153 -0.87 9.21 15.77
C LEU A 153 -0.05 10.44 15.38
N ILE A 154 0.00 10.79 14.10
CA ILE A 154 0.66 12.03 13.65
C ILE A 154 0.00 13.27 14.26
N ARG A 155 -1.34 13.34 14.29
CA ARG A 155 -2.05 14.48 14.85
C ARG A 155 -1.87 14.64 16.36
N SER A 156 -1.76 13.53 17.08
CA SER A 156 -1.55 13.55 18.54
C SER A 156 -0.09 13.79 18.94
N GLY A 157 0.86 13.78 18.00
CA GLY A 157 2.29 13.86 18.30
C GLY A 157 2.80 12.67 19.13
N THR A 158 2.06 11.57 19.14
CA THR A 158 2.41 10.37 19.88
C THR A 158 3.31 9.51 19.01
N ASP A 159 4.61 9.61 19.19
CA ASP A 159 5.56 8.56 18.75
C ASP A 159 5.37 7.35 19.68
N ILE A 160 4.73 6.31 19.20
CA ILE A 160 4.64 5.01 19.87
C ILE A 160 5.65 4.07 19.23
#